data_4e8891e46e5944bc500fdfda38d12ea2
#
_entry.id   4e8891e46e5944bc500fdfda38d12ea2
#
_cell.length_a   1.000
_cell.length_b   1.000
_cell.length_c   1.000
_cell.angle_alpha   90.00
_cell.angle_beta   90.00
_cell.angle_gamma   90.00
#
_symmetry.space_group_name_H-M   'P 1'
#
loop_
_entity.id
_entity.type
_entity.pdbx_description
1 polymer ?
#
loop_
_entity_poly.entity_id
_entity_poly.type
_entity_poly.pdbx_seq_one_letter_code
_entity_poly.pdbx_strand_id
1 'polypeptide(L)'
;ELSHQTNSLPEVCGRVCPQDRLCEGSCTLNDDFGAVTIGNIEKYITDKAFEMGWKPDMSHVEWTDKKVAIIGAGPAGLAAADILVRNGVKAVVFDRYPEIGGLLTFGIPSFKLEKGIMENRRRIFSEMGVEFQMNTEVGKDVQLQQLVDDYDAVFLGVGTYKNMRAGLDNEDAPGVYDALPFLISNTYKVMDLESPTPFINMQGKKVVVLGGGDTAMDCVRTSIRQHAANVVCAYRRDEANMPGSRREVKNAREEGVKFKFNLQPIGLELNSAGHVVGVKFVKTALGEPDEAGRRRPEPVEGSEHVLEADAVIMAFGFQPHAMEWLEPFGVELDQWGRIKAPGQQEFQYQTTNSKIFAGGDAVRGSDLVVTAIDEGRKAAEGILDYLEV
;
A
#
# COMPACT_ATOMS: atom_id res chain seq x y z
N GLU A 1 -23.93 3.57 -9.59
CA GLU A 1 -23.70 2.42 -10.50
C GLU A 1 -22.55 2.70 -11.46
N LEU A 2 -22.59 3.75 -12.30
CA LEU A 2 -21.56 4.04 -13.31
C LEU A 2 -20.13 4.11 -12.75
N SER A 3 -19.94 4.71 -11.57
CA SER A 3 -18.61 4.79 -10.93
C SER A 3 -18.01 3.44 -10.54
N HIS A 4 -18.88 2.41 -10.35
CA HIS A 4 -18.45 1.06 -10.01
C HIS A 4 -18.25 0.14 -11.24
N GLN A 5 -18.56 0.60 -12.45
CA GLN A 5 -18.35 -0.21 -13.64
C GLN A 5 -16.87 -0.37 -13.99
N THR A 6 -16.07 0.66 -13.73
CA THR A 6 -14.65 0.67 -14.07
C THR A 6 -13.73 0.64 -12.86
N ASN A 7 -14.26 0.81 -11.64
CA ASN A 7 -13.51 0.84 -10.39
C ASN A 7 -14.30 0.16 -9.27
N SER A 8 -13.76 -0.88 -8.65
CA SER A 8 -14.42 -1.60 -7.56
C SER A 8 -14.44 -0.82 -6.23
N LEU A 9 -13.54 0.17 -6.05
CA LEU A 9 -13.37 0.95 -4.82
C LEU A 9 -13.28 2.46 -5.11
N PRO A 10 -14.26 3.09 -5.76
CA PRO A 10 -14.19 4.50 -6.13
C PRO A 10 -14.11 5.44 -4.92
N GLU A 11 -14.75 5.11 -3.79
CA GLU A 11 -14.66 5.87 -2.54
C GLU A 11 -13.25 5.89 -1.95
N VAL A 12 -12.47 4.85 -2.19
CA VAL A 12 -11.07 4.76 -1.77
C VAL A 12 -10.19 5.57 -2.73
N CYS A 13 -10.31 5.34 -4.05
CA CYS A 13 -9.51 6.04 -5.04
C CYS A 13 -9.71 7.56 -5.00
N GLY A 14 -10.95 8.03 -4.83
CA GLY A 14 -11.26 9.45 -4.66
C GLY A 14 -10.61 10.11 -3.44
N ARG A 15 -10.15 9.31 -2.45
CA ARG A 15 -9.44 9.79 -1.24
C ARG A 15 -7.92 9.69 -1.34
N VAL A 16 -7.39 8.57 -1.85
CA VAL A 16 -5.97 8.22 -1.67
C VAL A 16 -5.12 8.37 -2.93
N CYS A 17 -5.71 8.45 -4.12
CA CYS A 17 -4.94 8.66 -5.34
C CYS A 17 -4.19 9.99 -5.30
N PRO A 18 -2.93 10.05 -5.77
CA PRO A 18 -2.18 11.29 -5.95
C PRO A 18 -2.71 12.05 -7.17
N GLN A 19 -3.86 12.72 -7.01
CA GLN A 19 -4.67 13.33 -8.07
C GLN A 19 -3.89 14.38 -8.87
N ASP A 20 -2.99 15.11 -8.21
CA ASP A 20 -2.07 16.09 -8.80
C ASP A 20 -1.13 15.52 -9.87
N ARG A 21 -0.88 14.23 -9.83
CA ARG A 21 -0.06 13.50 -10.83
C ARG A 21 -0.89 12.62 -11.77
N LEU A 22 -2.16 12.45 -11.49
CA LEU A 22 -3.08 11.59 -12.23
C LEU A 22 -4.16 12.43 -12.92
N CYS A 23 -5.42 12.28 -12.51
CA CYS A 23 -6.57 12.89 -13.18
C CYS A 23 -6.53 14.43 -13.20
N GLU A 24 -6.13 15.08 -12.11
CA GLU A 24 -6.00 16.54 -12.06
C GLU A 24 -4.76 17.02 -12.83
N GLY A 25 -3.63 16.31 -12.71
CA GLY A 25 -2.40 16.63 -13.44
C GLY A 25 -2.51 16.48 -14.95
N SER A 26 -3.41 15.60 -15.43
CA SER A 26 -3.66 15.36 -16.86
C SER A 26 -4.90 16.13 -17.39
N CYS A 27 -5.53 16.94 -16.56
CA CYS A 27 -6.71 17.69 -16.94
C CYS A 27 -6.36 18.81 -17.95
N THR A 28 -7.02 18.81 -19.10
CA THR A 28 -6.79 19.82 -20.16
C THR A 28 -7.17 21.24 -19.76
N LEU A 29 -7.97 21.41 -18.69
CA LEU A 29 -8.32 22.73 -18.13
C LEU A 29 -7.27 23.26 -17.15
N ASN A 30 -6.30 22.42 -16.74
CA ASN A 30 -5.36 22.75 -15.67
C ASN A 30 -4.48 23.97 -15.97
N ASP A 31 -4.13 24.18 -17.24
CA ASP A 31 -3.22 25.25 -17.65
C ASP A 31 -3.87 26.66 -17.54
N ASP A 32 -5.17 26.79 -17.82
CA ASP A 32 -5.82 28.09 -17.90
C ASP A 32 -6.87 28.34 -16.80
N PHE A 33 -7.61 27.31 -16.38
CA PHE A 33 -8.78 27.43 -15.52
C PHE A 33 -8.66 26.68 -14.18
N GLY A 34 -7.59 25.91 -14.01
CA GLY A 34 -7.42 24.93 -12.94
C GLY A 34 -8.10 23.60 -13.25
N ALA A 35 -7.53 22.55 -12.70
CA ALA A 35 -7.99 21.18 -12.92
C ALA A 35 -9.41 20.95 -12.37
N VAL A 36 -10.19 20.15 -13.08
CA VAL A 36 -11.43 19.58 -12.52
C VAL A 36 -11.05 18.61 -11.38
N THR A 37 -11.65 18.80 -10.20
CA THR A 37 -11.38 17.99 -9.01
C THR A 37 -12.05 16.61 -9.09
N ILE A 38 -11.66 15.81 -10.08
CA ILE A 38 -12.29 14.52 -10.44
C ILE A 38 -12.34 13.58 -9.26
N GLY A 39 -11.24 13.45 -8.50
CA GLY A 39 -11.20 12.58 -7.33
C GLY A 39 -12.17 13.02 -6.22
N ASN A 40 -12.33 14.33 -5.99
CA ASN A 40 -13.31 14.83 -5.03
C ASN A 40 -14.76 14.61 -5.51
N ILE A 41 -15.00 14.68 -6.83
CA ILE A 41 -16.30 14.36 -7.43
C ILE A 41 -16.60 12.87 -7.27
N GLU A 42 -15.63 11.99 -7.57
CA GLU A 42 -15.73 10.54 -7.38
C GLU A 42 -16.07 10.21 -5.92
N LYS A 43 -15.30 10.78 -4.98
CA LYS A 43 -15.57 10.68 -3.54
C LYS A 43 -16.98 11.11 -3.18
N TYR A 44 -17.41 12.30 -3.63
CA TYR A 44 -18.72 12.86 -3.31
C TYR A 44 -19.87 11.98 -3.82
N ILE A 45 -19.77 11.53 -5.07
CA ILE A 45 -20.80 10.68 -5.70
C ILE A 45 -20.96 9.38 -4.90
N THR A 46 -19.85 8.73 -4.53
CA THR A 46 -19.88 7.44 -3.83
C THR A 46 -20.33 7.60 -2.38
N ASP A 47 -19.80 8.58 -1.66
CA ASP A 47 -20.24 8.87 -0.29
C ASP A 47 -21.74 9.15 -0.25
N LYS A 48 -22.23 9.96 -1.18
CA LYS A 48 -23.65 10.31 -1.25
C LYS A 48 -24.53 9.11 -1.60
N ALA A 49 -24.08 8.26 -2.50
CA ALA A 49 -24.78 7.03 -2.83
C ALA A 49 -24.91 6.12 -1.59
N PHE A 50 -23.84 5.96 -0.82
CA PHE A 50 -23.86 5.16 0.40
C PHE A 50 -24.73 5.77 1.51
N GLU A 51 -24.70 7.09 1.69
CA GLU A 51 -25.63 7.80 2.60
C GLU A 51 -27.10 7.57 2.23
N MET A 52 -27.41 7.46 0.93
CA MET A 52 -28.74 7.16 0.42
C MET A 52 -29.10 5.66 0.49
N GLY A 53 -28.23 4.82 1.03
CA GLY A 53 -28.43 3.37 1.14
C GLY A 53 -28.24 2.60 -0.16
N TRP A 54 -27.55 3.20 -1.16
CA TRP A 54 -27.26 2.50 -2.39
C TRP A 54 -26.31 1.31 -2.15
N LYS A 55 -26.62 0.22 -2.82
CA LYS A 55 -25.76 -0.97 -2.93
C LYS A 55 -25.93 -1.57 -4.32
N PRO A 56 -24.95 -2.37 -4.80
CA PRO A 56 -25.09 -3.08 -6.06
C PRO A 56 -26.31 -3.98 -6.08
N ASP A 57 -27.03 -3.98 -7.19
CA ASP A 57 -28.12 -4.92 -7.42
C ASP A 57 -27.56 -6.26 -7.90
N MET A 58 -27.70 -7.29 -7.09
CA MET A 58 -27.26 -8.65 -7.37
C MET A 58 -28.40 -9.58 -7.81
N SER A 59 -29.62 -9.06 -8.00
CA SER A 59 -30.80 -9.87 -8.31
C SER A 59 -30.74 -10.57 -9.67
N HIS A 60 -29.89 -10.06 -10.57
CA HIS A 60 -29.70 -10.62 -11.92
C HIS A 60 -28.56 -11.65 -12.00
N VAL A 61 -27.84 -11.88 -10.88
CA VAL A 61 -26.69 -12.79 -10.86
C VAL A 61 -27.16 -14.24 -10.78
N GLU A 62 -26.78 -15.03 -11.75
CA GLU A 62 -26.99 -16.48 -11.76
C GLU A 62 -25.76 -17.17 -11.16
N TRP A 63 -25.93 -17.76 -9.96
CA TRP A 63 -24.82 -18.40 -9.26
C TRP A 63 -24.44 -19.74 -9.89
N THR A 64 -23.16 -19.91 -10.16
CA THR A 64 -22.59 -21.18 -10.61
C THR A 64 -22.18 -22.05 -9.41
N ASP A 65 -21.70 -23.27 -9.68
CA ASP A 65 -21.06 -24.14 -8.67
C ASP A 65 -19.59 -23.81 -8.42
N LYS A 66 -19.03 -22.87 -9.20
CA LYS A 66 -17.62 -22.48 -9.14
C LYS A 66 -17.30 -21.66 -7.92
N LYS A 67 -16.10 -21.87 -7.37
CA LYS A 67 -15.58 -21.14 -6.21
C LYS A 67 -14.09 -20.82 -6.35
N VAL A 68 -13.71 -19.64 -5.96
CA VAL A 68 -12.34 -19.11 -6.02
C VAL A 68 -11.85 -18.71 -4.63
N ALA A 69 -10.65 -19.18 -4.26
CA ALA A 69 -9.96 -18.71 -3.07
C ALA A 69 -9.14 -17.46 -3.42
N ILE A 70 -9.29 -16.40 -2.65
CA ILE A 70 -8.54 -15.14 -2.81
C ILE A 70 -7.64 -14.96 -1.59
N ILE A 71 -6.33 -14.91 -1.79
CA ILE A 71 -5.35 -14.74 -0.73
C ILE A 71 -4.91 -13.27 -0.69
N GLY A 72 -5.36 -12.55 0.33
CA GLY A 72 -5.17 -11.12 0.53
C GLY A 72 -6.43 -10.31 0.28
N ALA A 73 -6.94 -9.64 1.33
CA ALA A 73 -8.07 -8.71 1.29
C ALA A 73 -7.65 -7.27 0.96
N GLY A 74 -6.52 -7.08 0.29
CA GLY A 74 -6.06 -5.79 -0.23
C GLY A 74 -6.85 -5.36 -1.48
N PRO A 75 -6.50 -4.20 -2.09
CA PRO A 75 -7.25 -3.65 -3.23
C PRO A 75 -7.37 -4.62 -4.41
N ALA A 76 -6.33 -5.37 -4.74
CA ALA A 76 -6.38 -6.36 -5.82
C ALA A 76 -7.33 -7.52 -5.50
N GLY A 77 -7.24 -8.09 -4.28
CA GLY A 77 -8.12 -9.19 -3.87
C GLY A 77 -9.58 -8.77 -3.75
N LEU A 78 -9.85 -7.59 -3.20
CA LEU A 78 -11.22 -7.05 -3.12
C LEU A 78 -11.81 -6.77 -4.51
N ALA A 79 -11.00 -6.27 -5.44
CA ALA A 79 -11.43 -6.03 -6.81
C ALA A 79 -11.70 -7.35 -7.57
N ALA A 80 -10.87 -8.36 -7.36
CA ALA A 80 -11.10 -9.69 -7.90
C ALA A 80 -12.41 -10.29 -7.33
N ALA A 81 -12.63 -10.20 -6.03
CA ALA A 81 -13.86 -10.70 -5.38
C ALA A 81 -15.11 -10.00 -5.95
N ASP A 82 -15.08 -8.67 -6.14
CA ASP A 82 -16.19 -7.91 -6.71
C ASP A 82 -16.60 -8.45 -8.10
N ILE A 83 -15.63 -8.64 -9.00
CA ILE A 83 -15.89 -9.12 -10.36
C ILE A 83 -16.41 -10.58 -10.34
N LEU A 84 -15.80 -11.44 -9.55
CA LEU A 84 -16.20 -12.85 -9.47
C LEU A 84 -17.65 -13.01 -8.98
N VAL A 85 -18.03 -12.34 -7.90
CA VAL A 85 -19.41 -12.48 -7.37
C VAL A 85 -20.45 -11.87 -8.30
N ARG A 86 -20.13 -10.79 -9.03
CA ARG A 86 -21.00 -10.20 -10.06
C ARG A 86 -21.26 -11.14 -11.24
N ASN A 87 -20.37 -12.10 -11.46
CA ASN A 87 -20.50 -13.13 -12.50
C ASN A 87 -20.90 -14.51 -11.93
N GLY A 88 -21.44 -14.55 -10.71
CA GLY A 88 -22.00 -15.77 -10.11
C GLY A 88 -20.97 -16.79 -9.63
N VAL A 89 -19.70 -16.40 -9.48
CA VAL A 89 -18.64 -17.23 -8.91
C VAL A 89 -18.46 -16.91 -7.42
N LYS A 90 -18.50 -17.93 -6.57
CA LYS A 90 -18.29 -17.75 -5.12
C LYS A 90 -16.85 -17.34 -4.84
N ALA A 91 -16.65 -16.23 -4.14
CA ALA A 91 -15.35 -15.71 -3.74
C ALA A 91 -15.16 -15.82 -2.22
N VAL A 92 -14.12 -16.54 -1.78
CA VAL A 92 -13.73 -16.65 -0.37
C VAL A 92 -12.37 -15.98 -0.20
N VAL A 93 -12.33 -14.90 0.59
CA VAL A 93 -11.15 -14.07 0.79
C VAL A 93 -10.48 -14.40 2.12
N PHE A 94 -9.23 -14.80 2.09
CA PHE A 94 -8.41 -15.10 3.25
C PHE A 94 -7.43 -13.95 3.50
N ASP A 95 -7.35 -13.45 4.72
CA ASP A 95 -6.36 -12.44 5.11
C ASP A 95 -5.88 -12.65 6.56
N ARG A 96 -4.60 -12.39 6.78
CA ARG A 96 -3.98 -12.46 8.11
C ARG A 96 -4.42 -11.35 9.06
N TYR A 97 -4.93 -10.25 8.53
CA TYR A 97 -5.44 -9.14 9.32
C TYR A 97 -6.88 -9.39 9.80
N PRO A 98 -7.30 -8.74 10.90
CA PRO A 98 -8.66 -8.88 11.42
C PRO A 98 -9.71 -8.14 10.58
N GLU A 99 -9.29 -7.23 9.69
CA GLU A 99 -10.19 -6.42 8.86
C GLU A 99 -9.70 -6.38 7.41
N ILE A 100 -10.64 -6.19 6.46
CA ILE A 100 -10.33 -6.08 5.04
C ILE A 100 -9.56 -4.80 4.71
N GLY A 101 -9.01 -4.73 3.51
CA GLY A 101 -8.32 -3.57 2.95
C GLY A 101 -6.81 -3.72 2.86
N GLY A 102 -6.21 -4.69 3.58
CA GLY A 102 -4.76 -4.82 3.60
C GLY A 102 -4.09 -3.50 4.00
N LEU A 103 -3.16 -2.97 3.18
CA LEU A 103 -2.52 -1.67 3.48
C LEU A 103 -3.44 -0.46 3.34
N LEU A 104 -4.61 -0.55 2.71
CA LEU A 104 -5.62 0.53 2.77
C LEU A 104 -6.07 0.76 4.21
N THR A 105 -6.29 -0.31 4.95
CA THR A 105 -6.71 -0.23 6.35
C THR A 105 -5.52 -0.07 7.30
N PHE A 106 -4.49 -0.91 7.16
CA PHE A 106 -3.40 -1.01 8.13
C PHE A 106 -2.18 -0.15 7.81
N GLY A 107 -1.98 0.23 6.54
CA GLY A 107 -0.85 1.07 6.12
C GLY A 107 -1.19 2.55 5.97
N ILE A 108 -2.36 2.87 5.39
CA ILE A 108 -2.79 4.26 5.19
C ILE A 108 -3.42 4.81 6.48
N PRO A 109 -2.95 5.95 7.02
CA PRO A 109 -3.51 6.52 8.24
C PRO A 109 -4.97 6.98 8.09
N SER A 110 -5.72 6.99 9.22
CA SER A 110 -7.14 7.38 9.26
C SER A 110 -7.42 8.81 8.81
N PHE A 111 -6.45 9.70 8.89
CA PHE A 111 -6.61 11.08 8.40
C PHE A 111 -6.54 11.21 6.87
N LYS A 112 -6.16 10.14 6.15
CA LYS A 112 -6.20 10.05 4.68
C LYS A 112 -7.33 9.14 4.19
N LEU A 113 -7.56 8.04 4.91
CA LEU A 113 -8.64 7.09 4.63
C LEU A 113 -9.32 6.69 5.95
N GLU A 114 -10.50 7.22 6.17
CA GLU A 114 -11.31 6.94 7.36
C GLU A 114 -11.64 5.44 7.43
N LYS A 115 -11.43 4.80 8.58
CA LYS A 115 -11.57 3.34 8.71
C LYS A 115 -13.00 2.84 8.46
N GLY A 116 -14.01 3.63 8.82
CA GLY A 116 -15.42 3.34 8.51
C GLY A 116 -15.73 3.17 7.02
N ILE A 117 -14.88 3.70 6.11
CA ILE A 117 -15.01 3.47 4.67
C ILE A 117 -14.81 1.98 4.34
N MET A 118 -13.79 1.35 4.91
CA MET A 118 -13.50 -0.07 4.69
C MET A 118 -14.51 -0.98 5.39
N GLU A 119 -14.98 -0.60 6.58
CA GLU A 119 -16.06 -1.31 7.29
C GLU A 119 -17.35 -1.32 6.47
N ASN A 120 -17.72 -0.17 5.90
CA ASN A 120 -18.89 -0.08 5.00
C ASN A 120 -18.71 -0.95 3.74
N ARG A 121 -17.51 -0.93 3.16
CA ARG A 121 -17.19 -1.76 1.99
C ARG A 121 -17.26 -3.25 2.32
N ARG A 122 -16.76 -3.67 3.49
CA ARG A 122 -16.89 -5.05 3.97
C ARG A 122 -18.34 -5.48 4.03
N ARG A 123 -19.21 -4.64 4.62
CA ARG A 123 -20.64 -4.91 4.69
C ARG A 123 -21.26 -5.09 3.31
N ILE A 124 -20.96 -4.18 2.37
CA ILE A 124 -21.49 -4.24 1.00
C ILE A 124 -21.02 -5.52 0.30
N PHE A 125 -19.75 -5.86 0.36
CA PHE A 125 -19.21 -7.07 -0.27
C PHE A 125 -19.78 -8.34 0.36
N SER A 126 -19.97 -8.38 1.68
CA SER A 126 -20.63 -9.50 2.34
C SER A 126 -22.10 -9.64 1.88
N GLU A 127 -22.83 -8.54 1.72
CA GLU A 127 -24.19 -8.54 1.18
C GLU A 127 -24.25 -8.98 -0.30
N MET A 128 -23.17 -8.76 -1.07
CA MET A 128 -23.01 -9.25 -2.45
C MET A 128 -22.67 -10.74 -2.52
N GLY A 129 -22.33 -11.40 -1.40
CA GLY A 129 -21.99 -12.82 -1.34
C GLY A 129 -20.50 -13.13 -1.23
N VAL A 130 -19.64 -12.14 -1.00
CA VAL A 130 -18.21 -12.38 -0.70
C VAL A 130 -18.08 -12.94 0.72
N GLU A 131 -17.40 -14.06 0.87
CA GLU A 131 -17.07 -14.65 2.16
C GLU A 131 -15.67 -14.20 2.61
N PHE A 132 -15.53 -13.80 3.89
CA PHE A 132 -14.26 -13.34 4.47
C PHE A 132 -13.78 -14.24 5.59
N GLN A 133 -12.59 -14.82 5.44
CA GLN A 133 -11.85 -15.59 6.43
C GLN A 133 -10.68 -14.74 6.94
N MET A 134 -11.01 -13.85 7.90
CA MET A 134 -10.03 -12.93 8.48
C MET A 134 -9.21 -13.62 9.58
N ASN A 135 -8.08 -13.01 10.01
CA ASN A 135 -7.12 -13.62 10.94
C ASN A 135 -6.62 -15.00 10.47
N THR A 136 -6.51 -15.20 9.16
CA THR A 136 -6.12 -16.46 8.55
C THR A 136 -4.93 -16.25 7.62
N GLU A 137 -3.75 -16.66 8.05
CA GLU A 137 -2.51 -16.55 7.27
C GLU A 137 -2.27 -17.83 6.46
N VAL A 138 -2.32 -17.70 5.12
CA VAL A 138 -2.04 -18.82 4.22
C VAL A 138 -0.55 -19.15 4.25
N GLY A 139 -0.24 -20.42 4.33
CA GLY A 139 1.13 -20.92 4.59
C GLY A 139 1.40 -21.20 6.08
N LYS A 140 0.52 -20.75 6.96
CA LYS A 140 0.62 -20.96 8.41
C LYS A 140 -0.64 -21.60 9.00
N ASP A 141 -1.78 -20.91 8.93
CA ASP A 141 -3.06 -21.36 9.49
C ASP A 141 -3.83 -22.26 8.51
N VAL A 142 -3.69 -21.98 7.21
CA VAL A 142 -4.24 -22.78 6.10
C VAL A 142 -3.13 -23.01 5.08
N GLN A 143 -3.02 -24.25 4.59
CA GLN A 143 -2.01 -24.60 3.59
C GLN A 143 -2.53 -24.27 2.18
N LEU A 144 -1.65 -23.75 1.30
CA LEU A 144 -2.02 -23.46 -0.08
C LEU A 144 -2.53 -24.72 -0.82
N GLN A 145 -1.97 -25.90 -0.53
CA GLN A 145 -2.43 -27.15 -1.12
C GLN A 145 -3.93 -27.38 -0.88
N GLN A 146 -4.40 -27.13 0.33
CA GLN A 146 -5.83 -27.26 0.65
C GLN A 146 -6.69 -26.31 -0.20
N LEU A 147 -6.23 -25.06 -0.39
CA LEU A 147 -6.97 -24.12 -1.23
C LEU A 147 -6.95 -24.52 -2.71
N VAL A 148 -5.83 -25.05 -3.21
CA VAL A 148 -5.75 -25.56 -4.59
C VAL A 148 -6.64 -26.79 -4.78
N ASP A 149 -6.78 -27.66 -3.78
CA ASP A 149 -7.61 -28.85 -3.85
C ASP A 149 -9.10 -28.53 -3.72
N ASP A 150 -9.46 -27.60 -2.83
CA ASP A 150 -10.84 -27.31 -2.46
C ASP A 150 -11.54 -26.27 -3.36
N TYR A 151 -10.77 -25.47 -4.13
CA TYR A 151 -11.29 -24.38 -4.97
C TYR A 151 -10.96 -24.61 -6.46
N ASP A 152 -11.79 -24.06 -7.35
CA ASP A 152 -11.61 -24.19 -8.80
C ASP A 152 -10.43 -23.35 -9.31
N ALA A 153 -10.15 -22.20 -8.69
CA ALA A 153 -8.97 -21.39 -8.92
C ALA A 153 -8.53 -20.67 -7.62
N VAL A 154 -7.28 -20.18 -7.60
CA VAL A 154 -6.71 -19.40 -6.50
C VAL A 154 -6.18 -18.09 -7.03
N PHE A 155 -6.51 -16.96 -6.40
CA PHE A 155 -5.94 -15.65 -6.71
C PHE A 155 -5.00 -15.18 -5.59
N LEU A 156 -3.80 -14.71 -5.95
CA LEU A 156 -2.78 -14.19 -5.05
C LEU A 156 -2.73 -12.66 -5.13
N GLY A 157 -3.37 -11.99 -4.17
CA GLY A 157 -3.33 -10.54 -3.97
C GLY A 157 -2.52 -10.13 -2.74
N VAL A 158 -1.37 -10.77 -2.51
CA VAL A 158 -0.61 -10.73 -1.24
C VAL A 158 0.22 -9.46 -1.02
N GLY A 159 0.31 -8.57 -2.02
CA GLY A 159 0.99 -7.27 -1.92
C GLY A 159 2.51 -7.36 -1.69
N THR A 160 3.09 -6.27 -1.16
CA THR A 160 4.53 -6.14 -0.86
C THR A 160 4.72 -5.66 0.58
N TYR A 161 5.46 -6.40 1.40
CA TYR A 161 5.60 -6.13 2.84
C TYR A 161 7.05 -6.07 3.35
N LYS A 162 8.04 -6.40 2.51
CA LYS A 162 9.44 -6.31 2.91
C LYS A 162 9.92 -4.87 2.79
N ASN A 163 10.31 -4.27 3.91
CA ASN A 163 10.83 -2.91 3.93
C ASN A 163 12.18 -2.83 3.24
N MET A 164 12.39 -1.77 2.46
CA MET A 164 13.70 -1.43 1.92
C MET A 164 14.50 -0.67 2.97
N ARG A 165 15.80 -0.99 3.07
CA ARG A 165 16.73 -0.38 4.01
C ARG A 165 17.81 0.40 3.29
N ALA A 166 18.50 1.30 4.00
CA ALA A 166 19.59 2.10 3.45
C ALA A 166 20.93 1.35 3.41
N GLY A 167 21.05 0.25 4.15
CA GLY A 167 22.31 -0.50 4.32
C GLY A 167 23.26 0.17 5.30
N LEU A 168 22.73 0.88 6.28
CA LEU A 168 23.49 1.50 7.35
C LEU A 168 23.78 0.49 8.46
N ASP A 169 24.90 0.67 9.15
CA ASP A 169 25.15 -0.07 10.38
C ASP A 169 24.11 0.26 11.44
N ASN A 170 23.70 -0.71 12.24
CA ASN A 170 22.79 -0.58 13.37
C ASN A 170 21.34 -0.21 13.00
N GLU A 171 20.84 -0.53 11.82
CA GLU A 171 19.44 -0.29 11.45
C GLU A 171 18.42 -1.08 12.30
N ASP A 172 18.87 -2.10 13.05
CA ASP A 172 18.06 -2.87 13.99
C ASP A 172 18.18 -2.37 15.45
N ALA A 173 18.87 -1.25 15.67
CA ALA A 173 19.05 -0.70 17.01
C ALA A 173 17.71 -0.23 17.62
N PRO A 174 17.55 -0.34 18.96
CA PRO A 174 16.40 0.22 19.65
C PRO A 174 16.20 1.71 19.32
N GLY A 175 14.96 2.08 18.97
CA GLY A 175 14.60 3.42 18.50
C GLY A 175 14.65 3.59 16.99
N VAL A 176 15.12 2.59 16.23
CA VAL A 176 15.03 2.56 14.76
C VAL A 176 13.86 1.67 14.36
N TYR A 177 13.03 2.15 13.46
CA TYR A 177 11.78 1.50 13.06
C TYR A 177 11.62 1.51 11.54
N ASP A 178 11.04 0.45 11.02
CA ASP A 178 10.52 0.43 9.66
C ASP A 178 9.15 1.11 9.60
N ALA A 179 8.84 1.74 8.47
CA ALA A 179 7.61 2.51 8.29
C ALA A 179 6.32 1.68 8.45
N LEU A 180 6.23 0.48 7.84
CA LEU A 180 5.00 -0.34 7.93
C LEU A 180 4.71 -0.80 9.36
N PRO A 181 5.64 -1.39 10.12
CA PRO A 181 5.40 -1.72 11.52
C PRO A 181 4.92 -0.54 12.35
N PHE A 182 5.48 0.66 12.13
CA PHE A 182 5.04 1.88 12.80
C PHE A 182 3.58 2.24 12.45
N LEU A 183 3.24 2.30 11.16
CA LEU A 183 1.90 2.65 10.70
C LEU A 183 0.86 1.60 11.08
N ILE A 184 1.20 0.32 10.96
CA ILE A 184 0.34 -0.80 11.34
C ILE A 184 0.04 -0.76 12.85
N SER A 185 1.06 -0.61 13.70
CA SER A 185 0.86 -0.54 15.15
C SER A 185 -0.02 0.65 15.55
N ASN A 186 0.14 1.79 14.86
CA ASN A 186 -0.72 2.96 15.06
C ASN A 186 -2.17 2.68 14.64
N THR A 187 -2.38 1.96 13.54
CA THR A 187 -3.73 1.61 13.09
C THR A 187 -4.44 0.69 14.09
N TYR A 188 -3.76 -0.35 14.58
CA TYR A 188 -4.33 -1.21 15.64
C TYR A 188 -4.76 -0.39 16.85
N LYS A 189 -3.93 0.59 17.29
CA LYS A 189 -4.27 1.48 18.41
C LYS A 189 -5.46 2.38 18.12
N VAL A 190 -5.55 2.95 16.90
CA VAL A 190 -6.65 3.86 16.49
C VAL A 190 -7.98 3.11 16.35
N MET A 191 -7.93 1.86 15.89
CA MET A 191 -9.11 1.00 15.72
C MET A 191 -9.50 0.23 16.98
N ASP A 192 -8.78 0.40 18.08
CA ASP A 192 -8.96 -0.34 19.36
C ASP A 192 -8.94 -1.87 19.15
N LEU A 193 -8.02 -2.33 18.30
CA LEU A 193 -7.82 -3.74 18.01
C LEU A 193 -6.69 -4.32 18.85
N GLU A 194 -6.77 -5.60 19.19
CA GLU A 194 -5.69 -6.34 19.81
C GLU A 194 -4.51 -6.47 18.83
N SER A 195 -3.38 -5.83 19.17
CA SER A 195 -2.22 -5.80 18.29
C SER A 195 -1.29 -7.00 18.55
N PRO A 196 -0.82 -7.69 17.48
CA PRO A 196 0.15 -8.77 17.62
C PRO A 196 1.55 -8.26 17.99
N THR A 197 1.80 -6.94 17.89
CA THR A 197 3.08 -6.31 18.21
C THR A 197 2.89 -5.11 19.14
N PRO A 198 3.92 -4.75 19.92
CA PRO A 198 3.85 -3.56 20.79
C PRO A 198 3.58 -2.28 19.99
N PHE A 199 2.80 -1.38 20.58
CA PHE A 199 2.57 -0.05 20.03
C PHE A 199 3.86 0.77 19.98
N ILE A 200 4.20 1.30 18.82
CA ILE A 200 5.36 2.16 18.62
C ILE A 200 4.95 3.61 18.91
N ASN A 201 5.32 4.10 20.09
CA ASN A 201 4.91 5.41 20.60
C ASN A 201 5.98 6.47 20.32
N MET A 202 5.58 7.59 19.68
CA MET A 202 6.45 8.75 19.37
C MET A 202 6.22 9.95 20.30
N GLN A 203 5.33 9.84 21.28
CA GLN A 203 5.02 10.95 22.19
C GLN A 203 6.29 11.49 22.88
N GLY A 204 6.48 12.80 22.78
CA GLY A 204 7.61 13.51 23.40
C GLY A 204 8.98 13.29 22.76
N LYS A 205 9.08 12.48 21.70
CA LYS A 205 10.35 12.13 21.03
C LYS A 205 10.72 13.13 19.93
N LYS A 206 12.03 13.27 19.69
CA LYS A 206 12.59 13.85 18.47
C LYS A 206 12.62 12.74 17.42
N VAL A 207 11.80 12.86 16.38
CA VAL A 207 11.64 11.85 15.32
C VAL A 207 12.30 12.32 14.03
N VAL A 208 13.14 11.48 13.44
CA VAL A 208 13.68 11.66 12.08
C VAL A 208 13.11 10.59 11.17
N VAL A 209 12.40 11.00 10.11
CA VAL A 209 11.90 10.10 9.07
C VAL A 209 12.81 10.20 7.86
N LEU A 210 13.35 9.08 7.42
CA LEU A 210 14.24 8.96 6.27
C LEU A 210 13.45 8.53 5.04
N GLY A 211 13.32 9.42 4.07
CA GLY A 211 12.57 9.17 2.83
C GLY A 211 11.78 10.38 2.37
N GLY A 212 11.20 10.31 1.18
CA GLY A 212 10.48 11.44 0.57
C GLY A 212 9.22 11.03 -0.19
N GLY A 213 8.77 9.78 -0.08
CA GLY A 213 7.54 9.27 -0.69
C GLY A 213 6.30 9.47 0.19
N ASP A 214 5.15 9.03 -0.32
CA ASP A 214 3.87 9.14 0.41
C ASP A 214 3.91 8.39 1.75
N THR A 215 4.61 7.26 1.84
CA THR A 215 4.83 6.55 3.11
C THR A 215 5.59 7.40 4.13
N ALA A 216 6.59 8.19 3.69
CA ALA A 216 7.29 9.10 4.59
C ALA A 216 6.34 10.21 5.10
N MET A 217 5.44 10.71 4.24
CA MET A 217 4.40 11.68 4.64
C MET A 217 3.44 11.09 5.66
N ASP A 218 3.04 9.84 5.47
CA ASP A 218 2.21 9.12 6.43
C ASP A 218 2.91 8.98 7.79
N CYS A 219 4.20 8.64 7.80
CA CYS A 219 4.99 8.50 9.02
C CYS A 219 5.20 9.84 9.76
N VAL A 220 5.55 10.92 9.06
CA VAL A 220 5.77 12.21 9.73
C VAL A 220 4.48 12.78 10.30
N ARG A 221 3.36 12.70 9.58
CA ARG A 221 2.07 13.17 10.04
C ARG A 221 1.51 12.33 11.19
N THR A 222 1.71 11.00 11.14
CA THR A 222 1.37 10.10 12.25
C THR A 222 2.19 10.45 13.50
N SER A 223 3.49 10.73 13.35
CA SER A 223 4.36 11.11 14.46
C SER A 223 3.92 12.43 15.11
N ILE A 224 3.52 13.44 14.32
CA ILE A 224 2.94 14.68 14.83
C ILE A 224 1.66 14.39 15.64
N ARG A 225 0.76 13.56 15.10
CA ARG A 225 -0.51 13.20 15.75
C ARG A 225 -0.33 12.34 16.99
N GLN A 226 0.79 11.64 17.13
CA GLN A 226 1.22 10.99 18.36
C GLN A 226 1.91 11.95 19.35
N HIS A 227 1.89 13.27 19.10
CA HIS A 227 2.51 14.29 19.94
C HIS A 227 4.03 14.16 20.11
N ALA A 228 4.74 13.82 19.02
CA ALA A 228 6.20 13.91 18.99
C ALA A 228 6.67 15.34 19.26
N ALA A 229 7.75 15.51 20.02
CA ALA A 229 8.28 16.84 20.39
C ALA A 229 8.86 17.61 19.19
N ASN A 230 9.41 16.88 18.21
CA ASN A 230 9.93 17.44 16.96
C ASN A 230 9.93 16.34 15.89
N VAL A 231 9.49 16.68 14.66
CA VAL A 231 9.49 15.75 13.54
C VAL A 231 10.22 16.36 12.36
N VAL A 232 11.23 15.65 11.88
CA VAL A 232 12.04 16.02 10.71
C VAL A 232 11.88 14.96 9.63
N CYS A 233 11.50 15.39 8.43
CA CYS A 233 11.58 14.58 7.21
C CYS A 233 12.93 14.89 6.52
N ALA A 234 13.81 13.91 6.40
CA ALA A 234 15.10 14.04 5.73
C ALA A 234 15.10 13.31 4.39
N TYR A 235 15.37 14.04 3.32
CA TYR A 235 15.35 13.52 1.96
C TYR A 235 16.65 13.82 1.21
N ARG A 236 17.15 12.82 0.46
CA ARG A 236 18.48 12.90 -0.20
C ARG A 236 18.55 13.76 -1.46
N ARG A 237 17.40 14.25 -1.97
CA ARG A 237 17.32 15.19 -3.08
C ARG A 237 16.67 16.49 -2.63
N ASP A 238 16.49 17.41 -3.57
CA ASP A 238 15.74 18.64 -3.38
C ASP A 238 14.21 18.37 -3.34
N GLU A 239 13.47 19.40 -3.02
CA GLU A 239 12.01 19.35 -2.94
C GLU A 239 11.35 19.04 -4.29
N ALA A 240 11.87 19.58 -5.39
CA ALA A 240 11.31 19.40 -6.73
C ALA A 240 11.33 17.92 -7.17
N ASN A 241 12.34 17.17 -6.68
CA ASN A 241 12.52 15.75 -6.95
C ASN A 241 11.87 14.83 -5.90
N MET A 242 11.08 15.38 -4.96
CA MET A 242 10.41 14.59 -3.93
C MET A 242 9.26 13.77 -4.56
N PRO A 243 9.24 12.42 -4.36
CA PRO A 243 8.21 11.58 -4.98
C PRO A 243 6.86 11.61 -4.28
N GLY A 244 6.78 12.14 -3.06
CA GLY A 244 5.52 12.32 -2.32
C GLY A 244 4.59 13.32 -3.00
N SER A 245 3.28 13.10 -2.88
CA SER A 245 2.25 14.01 -3.38
C SER A 245 2.46 15.42 -2.82
N ARG A 246 2.39 16.44 -3.68
CA ARG A 246 2.55 17.85 -3.28
C ARG A 246 1.55 18.25 -2.21
N ARG A 247 0.34 17.72 -2.29
CA ARG A 247 -0.72 17.94 -1.30
C ARG A 247 -0.31 17.38 0.06
N GLU A 248 0.25 16.17 0.12
CA GLU A 248 0.68 15.56 1.38
C GLU A 248 1.90 16.26 1.98
N VAL A 249 2.84 16.71 1.17
CA VAL A 249 3.97 17.54 1.62
C VAL A 249 3.49 18.86 2.22
N LYS A 250 2.50 19.51 1.57
CA LYS A 250 1.88 20.73 2.07
C LYS A 250 1.18 20.48 3.41
N ASN A 251 0.35 19.46 3.51
CA ASN A 251 -0.34 19.08 4.73
C ASN A 251 0.65 18.80 5.88
N ALA A 252 1.74 18.08 5.60
CA ALA A 252 2.76 17.79 6.60
C ALA A 252 3.45 19.07 7.13
N ARG A 253 3.70 20.06 6.27
CA ARG A 253 4.24 21.37 6.69
C ARG A 253 3.26 22.14 7.55
N GLU A 254 2.00 22.18 7.17
CA GLU A 254 0.94 22.85 7.93
C GLU A 254 0.77 22.21 9.31
N GLU A 255 1.00 20.90 9.44
CA GLU A 255 0.99 20.19 10.72
C GLU A 255 2.29 20.38 11.55
N GLY A 256 3.29 21.09 11.02
CA GLY A 256 4.52 21.45 11.76
C GLY A 256 5.73 20.56 11.50
N VAL A 257 5.69 19.69 10.48
CA VAL A 257 6.84 18.88 10.07
C VAL A 257 7.94 19.77 9.48
N LYS A 258 9.18 19.55 9.90
CA LYS A 258 10.36 20.23 9.34
C LYS A 258 10.96 19.39 8.23
N PHE A 259 11.13 19.96 7.05
CA PHE A 259 11.78 19.30 5.91
C PHE A 259 13.25 19.68 5.81
N LYS A 260 14.10 18.69 5.62
CA LYS A 260 15.53 18.85 5.33
C LYS A 260 15.86 18.09 4.05
N PHE A 261 16.18 18.84 3.02
CA PHE A 261 16.51 18.33 1.70
C PHE A 261 18.02 18.20 1.49
N ASN A 262 18.41 17.44 0.47
CA ASN A 262 19.79 17.19 0.10
C ASN A 262 20.61 16.62 1.26
N LEU A 263 20.02 15.68 2.02
CA LEU A 263 20.65 14.98 3.12
C LEU A 263 20.58 13.47 2.90
N GLN A 264 21.74 12.85 2.74
CA GLN A 264 21.87 11.40 2.66
C GLN A 264 22.31 10.85 4.03
N PRO A 265 21.58 9.90 4.63
CA PRO A 265 22.04 9.25 5.84
C PRO A 265 23.25 8.37 5.53
N ILE A 266 24.25 8.41 6.42
CA ILE A 266 25.50 7.66 6.31
C ILE A 266 25.83 6.85 7.57
N GLY A 267 25.01 6.94 8.62
CA GLY A 267 25.18 6.19 9.86
C GLY A 267 24.17 6.58 10.91
N LEU A 268 24.08 5.75 11.95
CA LEU A 268 23.26 5.95 13.13
C LEU A 268 24.15 6.12 14.35
N GLU A 269 23.90 7.18 15.15
CA GLU A 269 24.60 7.40 16.40
C GLU A 269 23.84 6.70 17.52
N LEU A 270 24.56 5.90 18.32
CA LEU A 270 24.02 5.18 19.45
C LEU A 270 24.63 5.66 20.78
N ASN A 271 23.85 5.64 21.84
CA ASN A 271 24.36 5.84 23.18
C ASN A 271 25.02 4.55 23.75
N SER A 272 25.57 4.63 24.95
CA SER A 272 26.23 3.49 25.61
C SER A 272 25.30 2.29 25.88
N ALA A 273 23.98 2.49 25.85
CA ALA A 273 22.98 1.44 26.00
C ALA A 273 22.54 0.85 24.64
N GLY A 274 23.13 1.28 23.53
CA GLY A 274 22.80 0.82 22.17
C GLY A 274 21.54 1.43 21.57
N HIS A 275 20.94 2.44 22.19
CA HIS A 275 19.77 3.17 21.68
C HIS A 275 20.20 4.26 20.69
N VAL A 276 19.41 4.47 19.63
CA VAL A 276 19.64 5.57 18.69
C VAL A 276 19.49 6.92 19.39
N VAL A 277 20.42 7.82 19.14
CA VAL A 277 20.42 9.21 19.65
C VAL A 277 20.59 10.24 18.53
N GLY A 278 20.84 9.79 17.30
CA GLY A 278 20.97 10.66 16.15
C GLY A 278 21.20 9.93 14.84
N VAL A 279 21.07 10.66 13.77
CA VAL A 279 21.37 10.20 12.41
C VAL A 279 22.50 11.07 11.86
N LYS A 280 23.55 10.41 11.40
CA LYS A 280 24.69 11.06 10.70
C LYS A 280 24.34 11.22 9.24
N PHE A 281 24.45 12.45 8.76
CA PHE A 281 24.18 12.82 7.37
C PHE A 281 25.40 13.40 6.69
N VAL A 282 25.43 13.28 5.38
CA VAL A 282 26.24 14.09 4.47
C VAL A 282 25.30 14.88 3.57
N LYS A 283 25.67 16.13 3.23
CA LYS A 283 24.93 16.90 2.23
C LYS A 283 25.12 16.27 0.85
N THR A 284 24.11 16.42 -0.01
CA THR A 284 24.19 15.97 -1.40
C THR A 284 24.00 17.13 -2.35
N ALA A 285 24.66 17.06 -3.50
CA ALA A 285 24.40 17.88 -4.68
C ALA A 285 23.90 16.99 -5.81
N LEU A 286 23.11 17.54 -6.74
CA LEU A 286 22.70 16.79 -7.92
C LEU A 286 23.88 16.74 -8.91
N GLY A 287 24.33 15.52 -9.23
CA GLY A 287 25.35 15.25 -10.23
C GLY A 287 24.86 15.51 -11.66
N GLU A 288 25.68 15.17 -12.63
CA GLU A 288 25.31 15.26 -14.04
C GLU A 288 24.15 14.31 -14.39
N PRO A 289 23.30 14.67 -15.36
CA PRO A 289 22.20 13.81 -15.78
C PRO A 289 22.73 12.52 -16.43
N ASP A 290 22.13 11.38 -16.07
CA ASP A 290 22.35 10.09 -16.75
C ASP A 290 21.71 10.10 -18.14
N GLU A 291 21.89 9.01 -18.93
CA GLU A 291 21.32 8.85 -20.29
C GLU A 291 19.79 9.01 -20.33
N ALA A 292 19.10 8.80 -19.21
CA ALA A 292 17.67 9.01 -19.06
C ALA A 292 17.32 10.41 -18.50
N GLY A 293 18.29 11.33 -18.42
CA GLY A 293 18.14 12.70 -17.91
C GLY A 293 18.01 12.80 -16.39
N ARG A 294 18.23 11.70 -15.64
CA ARG A 294 18.10 11.68 -14.18
C ARG A 294 19.41 12.06 -13.52
N ARG A 295 19.36 13.04 -12.61
CA ARG A 295 20.51 13.45 -11.80
C ARG A 295 20.56 12.64 -10.50
N ARG A 296 21.67 11.96 -10.27
CA ARG A 296 21.90 11.23 -9.02
C ARG A 296 22.42 12.18 -7.93
N PRO A 297 21.99 12.02 -6.67
CA PRO A 297 22.56 12.76 -5.57
C PRO A 297 24.00 12.28 -5.30
N GLU A 298 24.96 13.19 -5.26
CA GLU A 298 26.35 12.92 -4.97
C GLU A 298 26.73 13.54 -3.62
N PRO A 299 27.43 12.81 -2.72
CA PRO A 299 27.87 13.33 -1.44
C PRO A 299 28.83 14.50 -1.57
N VAL A 300 28.65 15.53 -0.74
CA VAL A 300 29.56 16.67 -0.62
C VAL A 300 30.53 16.39 0.53
N GLU A 301 31.80 16.21 0.22
CA GLU A 301 32.86 15.93 1.20
C GLU A 301 32.97 17.03 2.28
N GLY A 302 33.20 16.62 3.53
CA GLY A 302 33.38 17.53 4.66
C GLY A 302 32.08 18.19 5.13
N SER A 303 30.91 17.70 4.70
CA SER A 303 29.61 18.23 5.09
C SER A 303 28.90 17.36 6.13
N GLU A 304 29.59 16.39 6.71
CA GLU A 304 29.06 15.47 7.70
C GLU A 304 28.55 16.19 8.94
N HIS A 305 27.36 15.84 9.37
CA HIS A 305 26.77 16.37 10.60
C HIS A 305 25.74 15.39 11.17
N VAL A 306 25.44 15.55 12.45
CA VAL A 306 24.46 14.72 13.15
C VAL A 306 23.19 15.51 13.40
N LEU A 307 22.03 14.90 13.13
CA LEU A 307 20.73 15.35 13.63
C LEU A 307 20.34 14.46 14.82
N GLU A 308 20.10 15.08 15.95
CA GLU A 308 19.61 14.38 17.16
C GLU A 308 18.25 13.74 16.87
N ALA A 309 18.08 12.50 17.32
CA ALA A 309 16.83 11.74 17.20
C ALA A 309 16.70 10.73 18.34
N ASP A 310 15.55 10.69 18.98
CA ASP A 310 15.15 9.64 19.92
C ASP A 310 14.48 8.46 19.20
N ALA A 311 14.04 8.69 17.97
CA ALA A 311 13.47 7.69 17.07
C ALA A 311 13.77 8.00 15.60
N VAL A 312 14.07 6.96 14.84
CA VAL A 312 14.31 7.03 13.39
C VAL A 312 13.33 6.09 12.69
N ILE A 313 12.65 6.59 11.66
CA ILE A 313 11.73 5.79 10.84
C ILE A 313 12.28 5.71 9.42
N MET A 314 12.52 4.50 8.93
CA MET A 314 12.98 4.24 7.58
C MET A 314 11.78 4.07 6.63
N ALA A 315 11.63 4.99 5.66
CA ALA A 315 10.53 5.04 4.72
C ALA A 315 11.03 5.04 3.26
N PHE A 316 11.81 4.01 2.90
CA PHE A 316 12.45 3.88 1.58
C PHE A 316 11.60 3.11 0.56
N GLY A 317 10.42 2.65 0.95
CA GLY A 317 9.52 1.84 0.12
C GLY A 317 9.58 0.34 0.46
N PHE A 318 8.92 -0.44 -0.38
CA PHE A 318 8.69 -1.86 -0.14
C PHE A 318 9.04 -2.69 -1.36
N GLN A 319 9.32 -3.96 -1.12
CA GLN A 319 9.55 -4.97 -2.15
C GLN A 319 8.81 -6.27 -1.76
N PRO A 320 8.63 -7.20 -2.70
CA PRO A 320 8.04 -8.49 -2.40
C PRO A 320 8.81 -9.20 -1.28
N HIS A 321 8.08 -9.85 -0.39
CA HIS A 321 8.65 -10.73 0.62
C HIS A 321 8.79 -12.15 0.07
N ALA A 322 9.67 -12.94 0.66
CA ALA A 322 9.82 -14.34 0.28
C ALA A 322 8.51 -15.10 0.56
N MET A 323 8.08 -15.88 -0.43
CA MET A 323 6.86 -16.70 -0.38
C MET A 323 7.24 -18.16 -0.64
N GLU A 324 8.02 -18.74 0.28
CA GLU A 324 8.56 -20.12 0.15
C GLU A 324 7.44 -21.15 -0.03
N TRP A 325 6.25 -20.87 0.49
CA TRP A 325 5.08 -21.71 0.32
C TRP A 325 4.53 -21.77 -1.12
N LEU A 326 5.04 -20.95 -2.05
CA LEU A 326 4.73 -21.02 -3.50
C LEU A 326 5.63 -22.02 -4.26
N GLU A 327 6.83 -22.32 -3.77
CA GLU A 327 7.79 -23.19 -4.46
C GLU A 327 7.21 -24.56 -4.86
N PRO A 328 6.48 -25.28 -3.99
CA PRO A 328 5.93 -26.60 -4.32
C PRO A 328 4.90 -26.56 -5.47
N PHE A 329 4.36 -25.38 -5.78
CA PHE A 329 3.34 -25.20 -6.81
C PHE A 329 3.90 -24.77 -8.16
N GLY A 330 5.21 -24.62 -8.28
CA GLY A 330 5.87 -24.21 -9.52
C GLY A 330 5.53 -22.80 -9.97
N VAL A 331 5.11 -21.92 -9.04
CA VAL A 331 4.87 -20.51 -9.33
C VAL A 331 6.21 -19.80 -9.45
N GLU A 332 6.53 -19.34 -10.66
CA GLU A 332 7.78 -18.64 -10.91
C GLU A 332 7.76 -17.20 -10.40
N LEU A 333 8.93 -16.79 -9.85
CA LEU A 333 9.21 -15.42 -9.48
C LEU A 333 10.21 -14.80 -10.45
N ASP A 334 10.19 -13.48 -10.59
CA ASP A 334 11.22 -12.74 -11.33
C ASP A 334 12.47 -12.48 -10.46
N GLN A 335 13.45 -11.82 -11.03
CA GLN A 335 14.73 -11.51 -10.36
C GLN A 335 14.58 -10.56 -9.14
N TRP A 336 13.42 -9.92 -8.97
CA TRP A 336 13.09 -9.05 -7.83
C TRP A 336 12.15 -9.72 -6.82
N GLY A 337 11.82 -11.02 -7.02
CA GLY A 337 10.92 -11.78 -6.15
C GLY A 337 9.43 -11.52 -6.40
N ARG A 338 9.05 -10.91 -7.54
CA ARG A 338 7.66 -10.68 -7.93
C ARG A 338 7.11 -11.91 -8.64
N ILE A 339 5.83 -12.20 -8.43
CA ILE A 339 5.14 -13.32 -9.08
C ILE A 339 5.03 -13.03 -10.59
N LYS A 340 5.42 -14.00 -11.42
CA LYS A 340 5.23 -13.91 -12.86
C LYS A 340 3.78 -14.27 -13.22
N ALA A 341 2.99 -13.27 -13.55
CA ALA A 341 1.59 -13.39 -13.98
C ALA A 341 1.31 -12.30 -15.02
N PRO A 342 1.63 -12.52 -16.31
CA PRO A 342 1.48 -11.48 -17.35
C PRO A 342 0.02 -11.18 -17.63
N GLY A 343 -0.29 -9.88 -17.81
CA GLY A 343 -1.64 -9.43 -18.18
C GLY A 343 -2.01 -9.66 -19.64
N GLN A 344 -1.05 -10.01 -20.49
CA GLN A 344 -1.25 -10.23 -21.94
C GLN A 344 -0.94 -11.69 -22.29
N GLN A 345 -1.89 -12.56 -22.04
CA GLN A 345 -1.85 -13.99 -22.37
C GLN A 345 -3.28 -14.53 -22.46
N GLU A 346 -3.45 -15.80 -22.78
CA GLU A 346 -4.76 -16.45 -22.96
C GLU A 346 -5.68 -16.25 -21.75
N PHE A 347 -5.19 -16.54 -20.54
CA PHE A 347 -5.88 -16.21 -19.29
C PHE A 347 -5.09 -15.11 -18.58
N GLN A 348 -5.64 -13.92 -18.56
CA GLN A 348 -4.95 -12.76 -17.98
C GLN A 348 -4.55 -13.02 -16.52
N TYR A 349 -3.31 -12.64 -16.17
CA TYR A 349 -2.76 -12.76 -14.81
C TYR A 349 -2.67 -14.19 -14.26
N GLN A 350 -2.77 -15.23 -15.10
CA GLN A 350 -2.44 -16.60 -14.72
C GLN A 350 -0.93 -16.71 -14.49
N THR A 351 -0.53 -17.45 -13.45
CA THR A 351 0.88 -17.72 -13.16
C THR A 351 1.38 -18.90 -14.01
N THR A 352 2.60 -19.37 -13.75
CA THR A 352 3.11 -20.62 -14.35
C THR A 352 2.37 -21.88 -13.86
N ASN A 353 1.57 -21.77 -12.81
CA ASN A 353 0.61 -22.80 -12.40
C ASN A 353 -0.77 -22.44 -12.95
N SER A 354 -1.37 -23.35 -13.74
CA SER A 354 -2.62 -23.11 -14.44
C SER A 354 -3.83 -22.81 -13.54
N LYS A 355 -3.80 -23.20 -12.27
CA LYS A 355 -4.90 -22.98 -11.31
C LYS A 355 -4.71 -21.74 -10.44
N ILE A 356 -3.51 -21.09 -10.54
CA ILE A 356 -3.13 -19.96 -9.69
C ILE A 356 -2.96 -18.70 -10.51
N PHE A 357 -3.64 -17.64 -10.10
CA PHE A 357 -3.60 -16.30 -10.67
C PHE A 357 -2.99 -15.33 -9.65
N ALA A 358 -2.46 -14.20 -10.10
CA ALA A 358 -1.91 -13.19 -9.21
C ALA A 358 -2.05 -11.77 -9.78
N GLY A 359 -2.10 -10.76 -8.92
CA GLY A 359 -2.19 -9.36 -9.34
C GLY A 359 -1.82 -8.39 -8.23
N GLY A 360 -1.77 -7.11 -8.58
CA GLY A 360 -1.39 -6.03 -7.69
C GLY A 360 0.12 -6.00 -7.41
N ASP A 361 0.50 -5.45 -6.26
CA ASP A 361 1.91 -5.21 -5.93
C ASP A 361 2.76 -6.48 -5.90
N ALA A 362 2.17 -7.65 -5.67
CA ALA A 362 2.88 -8.93 -5.72
C ALA A 362 3.43 -9.26 -7.11
N VAL A 363 2.81 -8.75 -8.17
CA VAL A 363 3.20 -8.94 -9.58
C VAL A 363 3.98 -7.74 -10.11
N ARG A 364 3.49 -6.53 -9.86
CA ARG A 364 4.06 -5.28 -10.39
C ARG A 364 5.21 -4.71 -9.54
N GLY A 365 5.22 -4.95 -8.24
CA GLY A 365 5.92 -4.18 -7.23
C GLY A 365 5.01 -3.08 -6.67
N SER A 366 5.46 -2.41 -5.60
CA SER A 366 4.68 -1.33 -4.96
C SER A 366 4.31 -0.22 -5.93
N ASP A 367 3.01 0.02 -6.10
CA ASP A 367 2.47 1.02 -7.02
C ASP A 367 1.19 1.65 -6.44
N LEU A 368 0.33 2.18 -7.31
CA LEU A 368 -0.89 2.87 -6.94
C LEU A 368 -2.01 1.88 -6.57
N VAL A 369 -2.91 2.34 -5.68
CA VAL A 369 -4.11 1.57 -5.32
C VAL A 369 -4.97 1.28 -6.55
N VAL A 370 -5.14 2.26 -7.44
CA VAL A 370 -5.95 2.11 -8.66
C VAL A 370 -5.37 1.07 -9.63
N THR A 371 -4.03 0.93 -9.72
CA THR A 371 -3.41 -0.11 -10.55
C THR A 371 -3.60 -1.50 -9.94
N ALA A 372 -3.52 -1.63 -8.63
CA ALA A 372 -3.80 -2.90 -7.96
C ALA A 372 -5.27 -3.34 -8.14
N ILE A 373 -6.23 -2.38 -8.10
CA ILE A 373 -7.64 -2.64 -8.39
C ILE A 373 -7.82 -3.12 -9.84
N ASP A 374 -7.22 -2.42 -10.81
CA ASP A 374 -7.32 -2.77 -12.24
C ASP A 374 -6.77 -4.18 -12.50
N GLU A 375 -5.62 -4.52 -11.93
CA GLU A 375 -5.04 -5.85 -12.08
C GLU A 375 -5.88 -6.95 -11.41
N GLY A 376 -6.47 -6.67 -10.23
CA GLY A 376 -7.38 -7.60 -9.59
C GLY A 376 -8.64 -7.87 -10.41
N ARG A 377 -9.21 -6.83 -11.04
CA ARG A 377 -10.36 -6.94 -11.95
C ARG A 377 -10.02 -7.80 -13.18
N LYS A 378 -8.92 -7.47 -13.85
CA LYS A 378 -8.45 -8.20 -15.07
C LYS A 378 -8.06 -9.64 -14.77
N ALA A 379 -7.47 -9.89 -13.59
CA ALA A 379 -7.20 -11.25 -13.15
C ALA A 379 -8.49 -12.05 -12.92
N ALA A 380 -9.53 -11.41 -12.38
CA ALA A 380 -10.84 -12.05 -12.24
C ALA A 380 -11.48 -12.35 -13.60
N GLU A 381 -11.36 -11.45 -14.58
CA GLU A 381 -11.77 -11.72 -15.97
C GLU A 381 -11.02 -12.95 -16.54
N GLY A 382 -9.68 -13.03 -16.36
CA GLY A 382 -8.90 -14.21 -16.73
C GLY A 382 -9.30 -15.50 -16.00
N ILE A 383 -9.74 -15.39 -14.73
CA ILE A 383 -10.28 -16.53 -13.98
C ILE A 383 -11.63 -16.96 -14.53
N LEU A 384 -12.52 -16.01 -14.87
CA LEU A 384 -13.83 -16.32 -15.49
C LEU A 384 -13.66 -17.05 -16.81
N ASP A 385 -12.77 -16.55 -17.68
CA ASP A 385 -12.43 -17.22 -18.96
C ASP A 385 -11.89 -18.64 -18.73
N TYR A 386 -11.01 -18.82 -17.71
CA TYR A 386 -10.45 -20.13 -17.35
C TYR A 386 -11.52 -21.10 -16.81
N LEU A 387 -12.51 -20.59 -16.09
CA LEU A 387 -13.61 -21.39 -15.52
C LEU A 387 -14.78 -21.59 -16.51
N GLU A 388 -14.72 -20.99 -17.68
CA GLU A 388 -15.78 -21.01 -18.71
C GLU A 388 -17.11 -20.45 -18.22
N VAL A 389 -17.07 -19.31 -17.47
CA VAL A 389 -18.23 -18.62 -16.86
C VAL A 389 -18.50 -17.30 -17.55
#